data_b91f7fcdc00f823734ae807eaef931c6
#
_entry.id   b91f7fcdc00f823734ae807eaef931c6
#
_cell.length_a   1.000
_cell.length_b   1.000
_cell.length_c   1.000
_cell.angle_alpha   90.00
_cell.angle_beta   90.00
_cell.angle_gamma   90.00
#
_symmetry.space_group_name_H-M   'P 1'
#
loop_
_entity.id
_entity.type
_entity.pdbx_description
1 polymer ?
#
loop_
_entity_poly.entity_id
_entity_poly.type
_entity_poly.pdbx_seq_one_letter_code
_entity_poly.pdbx_strand_id
1 'polypeptide(L)'
;MAEDAHVTVPWLEGPLASVAAAHRAGRLPHALLIHDSPGAGGDVLAQRIAQVVLCERVQSTPCGQCTACHRVASGQHPDLVHVHPTEDSRQIRIEQVRELAHEIGLTSHQGGYKVGILAPADALNRHAANALLKTLEEPAPRTLLVLVATQPSRLPATIISRCQRIRIRPPSRAESIDWLRRTRGSGDWERVLDVLGEAPLLAARLDPAAVARIDDDTRRTLGELSNRA
;
A
#
# COMPACT_ATOMS: atom_id res chain seq x y z
N MET A 1 7.70 8.76 -6.85
CA MET A 1 7.43 7.40 -6.29
C MET A 1 8.66 6.48 -6.23
N ALA A 2 9.78 6.81 -6.86
CA ALA A 2 11.00 5.96 -6.85
C ALA A 2 11.90 6.13 -5.60
N GLU A 3 11.82 7.25 -4.90
CA GLU A 3 12.69 7.54 -3.73
C GLU A 3 12.30 6.81 -2.44
N ASP A 4 11.04 6.38 -2.31
CA ASP A 4 10.54 5.72 -1.09
C ASP A 4 10.88 4.22 -1.01
N ALA A 5 11.43 3.62 -2.06
CA ALA A 5 11.66 2.16 -2.15
C ALA A 5 12.76 1.63 -1.21
N HIS A 6 13.60 2.50 -0.66
CA HIS A 6 14.73 2.13 0.21
C HIS A 6 14.57 2.58 1.67
N VAL A 7 13.53 3.33 1.98
CA VAL A 7 13.29 3.80 3.35
C VAL A 7 12.72 2.67 4.19
N THR A 8 13.48 2.23 5.20
CA THR A 8 12.98 1.26 6.17
C THR A 8 11.86 1.87 7.00
N VAL A 9 10.71 1.22 7.01
CA VAL A 9 9.52 1.62 7.75
C VAL A 9 9.31 0.61 8.88
N PRO A 10 9.75 0.90 10.13
CA PRO A 10 9.89 -0.10 11.19
C PRO A 10 8.59 -0.86 11.50
N TRP A 11 7.45 -0.18 11.50
CA TRP A 11 6.15 -0.79 11.83
C TRP A 11 5.60 -1.72 10.72
N LEU A 12 6.22 -1.72 9.53
CA LEU A 12 5.87 -2.64 8.43
C LEU A 12 6.73 -3.90 8.42
N GLU A 13 7.85 -3.94 9.15
CA GLU A 13 8.79 -5.07 9.13
C GLU A 13 8.17 -6.37 9.66
N GLY A 14 7.39 -6.31 10.74
CA GLY A 14 6.72 -7.49 11.30
C GLY A 14 5.74 -8.15 10.32
N PRO A 15 4.77 -7.40 9.76
CA PRO A 15 3.89 -7.90 8.73
C PRO A 15 4.63 -8.44 7.51
N LEU A 16 5.66 -7.75 7.01
CA LEU A 16 6.46 -8.18 5.88
C LEU A 16 7.18 -9.50 6.17
N ALA A 17 7.82 -9.62 7.33
CA ALA A 17 8.53 -10.83 7.74
C ALA A 17 7.59 -12.04 7.83
N SER A 18 6.35 -11.84 8.29
CA SER A 18 5.33 -12.89 8.36
C SER A 18 4.96 -13.41 6.97
N VAL A 19 4.77 -12.52 6.01
CA VAL A 19 4.48 -12.89 4.61
C VAL A 19 5.69 -13.58 3.97
N ALA A 20 6.89 -13.07 4.19
CA ALA A 20 8.12 -13.68 3.68
C ALA A 20 8.33 -15.10 4.25
N ALA A 21 8.03 -15.33 5.52
CA ALA A 21 8.10 -16.64 6.13
C ALA A 21 7.07 -17.61 5.52
N ALA A 22 5.83 -17.16 5.28
CA ALA A 22 4.80 -17.95 4.61
C ALA A 22 5.20 -18.32 3.17
N HIS A 23 5.76 -17.36 2.43
CA HIS A 23 6.24 -17.57 1.08
C HIS A 23 7.36 -18.63 1.02
N ARG A 24 8.39 -18.51 1.87
CA ARG A 24 9.48 -19.48 1.97
C ARG A 24 9.01 -20.89 2.34
N ALA A 25 7.98 -20.97 3.17
CA ALA A 25 7.38 -22.23 3.59
C ALA A 25 6.41 -22.83 2.56
N GLY A 26 6.24 -22.21 1.38
CA GLY A 26 5.28 -22.65 0.36
C GLY A 26 3.82 -22.56 0.81
N ARG A 27 3.50 -21.74 1.81
CA ARG A 27 2.17 -21.55 2.41
C ARG A 27 1.64 -20.14 2.24
N LEU A 28 2.13 -19.43 1.21
CA LEU A 28 1.63 -18.09 0.90
C LEU A 28 0.16 -18.20 0.47
N PRO A 29 -0.77 -17.48 1.10
CA PRO A 29 -2.16 -17.45 0.66
C PRO A 29 -2.26 -16.76 -0.70
N HIS A 30 -3.27 -17.14 -1.49
CA HIS A 30 -3.52 -16.54 -2.80
C HIS A 30 -4.04 -15.09 -2.73
N ALA A 31 -4.57 -14.66 -1.59
CA ALA A 31 -5.08 -13.31 -1.40
C ALA A 31 -4.78 -12.76 0.01
N LEU A 32 -4.29 -11.53 0.05
CA LEU A 32 -4.03 -10.73 1.26
C LEU A 32 -4.93 -9.50 1.24
N LEU A 33 -5.50 -9.16 2.39
CA LEU A 33 -6.19 -7.89 2.62
C LEU A 33 -5.43 -7.08 3.68
N ILE A 34 -4.75 -6.06 3.25
CA ILE A 34 -4.05 -5.11 4.12
C ILE A 34 -5.07 -4.08 4.60
N HIS A 35 -5.35 -4.08 5.91
CA HIS A 35 -6.08 -3.00 6.56
C HIS A 35 -5.09 -1.91 6.94
N ASP A 36 -5.11 -0.83 6.18
CA ASP A 36 -4.27 0.34 6.33
C ASP A 36 -4.97 1.44 7.15
N SER A 37 -4.17 2.28 7.79
CA SER A 37 -4.61 3.60 8.27
C SER A 37 -4.00 4.66 7.37
N PRO A 38 -4.69 5.77 7.09
CA PRO A 38 -4.16 6.81 6.21
C PRO A 38 -2.72 7.19 6.57
N GLY A 39 -1.81 7.06 5.61
CA GLY A 39 -0.39 7.39 5.80
C GLY A 39 0.43 6.41 6.65
N ALA A 40 -0.12 5.24 7.06
CA ALA A 40 0.64 4.21 7.77
C ALA A 40 1.40 3.26 6.83
N GLY A 41 1.08 3.22 5.52
CA GLY A 41 1.92 2.61 4.50
C GLY A 41 1.44 1.29 3.95
N GLY A 42 0.12 1.13 3.77
CA GLY A 42 -0.45 -0.06 3.12
C GLY A 42 0.10 -0.29 1.73
N ASP A 43 0.22 0.77 0.93
CA ASP A 43 0.77 0.69 -0.42
C ASP A 43 2.26 0.31 -0.39
N VAL A 44 3.03 0.86 0.55
CA VAL A 44 4.44 0.52 0.74
C VAL A 44 4.59 -0.95 1.13
N LEU A 45 3.74 -1.44 2.04
CA LEU A 45 3.74 -2.86 2.44
C LEU A 45 3.38 -3.76 1.26
N ALA A 46 2.35 -3.42 0.48
CA ALA A 46 1.94 -4.18 -0.70
C ALA A 46 3.07 -4.28 -1.73
N GLN A 47 3.74 -3.17 -2.00
CA GLN A 47 4.89 -3.11 -2.90
C GLN A 47 6.07 -3.96 -2.40
N ARG A 48 6.38 -3.90 -1.10
CA ARG A 48 7.44 -4.72 -0.50
C ARG A 48 7.09 -6.21 -0.47
N ILE A 49 5.82 -6.56 -0.29
CA ILE A 49 5.33 -7.95 -0.43
C ILE A 49 5.56 -8.43 -1.86
N ALA A 50 5.21 -7.64 -2.87
CA ALA A 50 5.48 -7.97 -4.27
C ALA A 50 6.98 -8.17 -4.52
N GLN A 51 7.84 -7.29 -3.97
CA GLN A 51 9.29 -7.47 -4.06
C GLN A 51 9.78 -8.77 -3.43
N VAL A 52 9.25 -9.17 -2.27
CA VAL A 52 9.61 -10.46 -1.62
C VAL A 52 9.22 -11.64 -2.50
N VAL A 53 7.99 -11.62 -3.03
CA VAL A 53 7.41 -12.76 -3.78
C VAL A 53 8.03 -12.91 -5.16
N LEU A 54 8.39 -11.79 -5.81
CA LEU A 54 8.99 -11.76 -7.15
C LEU A 54 10.52 -11.74 -7.13
N CYS A 55 11.15 -11.63 -5.95
CA CYS A 55 12.61 -11.61 -5.82
C CYS A 55 13.22 -12.93 -6.31
N GLU A 56 14.24 -12.84 -7.15
CA GLU A 56 15.00 -14.01 -7.64
C GLU A 56 15.75 -14.76 -6.52
N ARG A 57 15.93 -14.12 -5.36
CA ARG A 57 16.58 -14.68 -4.18
C ARG A 57 15.54 -14.80 -3.07
N VAL A 58 15.11 -16.01 -2.77
CA VAL A 58 14.13 -16.29 -1.71
C VAL A 58 14.76 -16.05 -0.33
N GLN A 59 14.54 -14.87 0.24
CA GLN A 59 15.07 -14.43 1.54
C GLN A 59 13.96 -13.93 2.45
N SER A 60 14.31 -13.52 3.68
CA SER A 60 13.37 -12.92 4.63
C SER A 60 12.94 -11.49 4.23
N THR A 61 13.77 -10.82 3.44
CA THR A 61 13.53 -9.48 2.88
C THR A 61 13.86 -9.50 1.39
N PRO A 62 13.29 -8.62 0.56
CA PRO A 62 13.69 -8.50 -0.83
C PRO A 62 15.17 -8.10 -0.89
N CYS A 63 15.93 -8.70 -1.81
CA CYS A 63 17.38 -8.43 -1.87
C CYS A 63 17.72 -7.01 -2.35
N GLY A 64 16.79 -6.30 -2.99
CA GLY A 64 16.94 -4.94 -3.53
C GLY A 64 17.91 -4.80 -4.72
N GLN A 65 18.61 -5.88 -5.11
CA GLN A 65 19.71 -5.82 -6.08
C GLN A 65 19.47 -6.66 -7.35
N CYS A 66 18.54 -7.61 -7.34
CA CYS A 66 18.25 -8.41 -8.52
C CYS A 66 17.37 -7.65 -9.52
N THR A 67 17.35 -8.11 -10.76
CA THR A 67 16.57 -7.48 -11.85
C THR A 67 15.08 -7.41 -11.50
N ALA A 68 14.51 -8.43 -10.88
CA ALA A 68 13.12 -8.42 -10.44
C ALA A 68 12.87 -7.33 -9.38
N CYS A 69 13.71 -7.19 -8.36
CA CYS A 69 13.57 -6.14 -7.35
C CYS A 69 13.61 -4.73 -7.96
N HIS A 70 14.53 -4.48 -8.89
CA HIS A 70 14.60 -3.20 -9.60
C HIS A 70 13.36 -2.93 -10.45
N ARG A 71 12.87 -3.93 -11.18
CA ARG A 71 11.65 -3.80 -12.00
C ARG A 71 10.41 -3.59 -11.15
N VAL A 72 10.29 -4.27 -10.01
CA VAL A 72 9.18 -4.03 -9.07
C VAL A 72 9.25 -2.60 -8.53
N ALA A 73 10.43 -2.12 -8.12
CA ALA A 73 10.60 -0.77 -7.61
C ALA A 73 10.26 0.31 -8.66
N SER A 74 10.56 0.08 -9.94
CA SER A 74 10.21 0.98 -11.05
C SER A 74 8.79 0.79 -11.60
N GLY A 75 8.00 -0.17 -11.08
CA GLY A 75 6.66 -0.48 -11.58
C GLY A 75 6.65 -1.18 -12.95
N GLN A 76 7.78 -1.73 -13.40
CA GLN A 76 7.95 -2.31 -14.74
C GLN A 76 8.11 -3.84 -14.73
N HIS A 77 7.75 -4.51 -13.63
CA HIS A 77 7.85 -5.96 -13.57
C HIS A 77 6.70 -6.61 -14.37
N PRO A 78 6.96 -7.51 -15.35
CA PRO A 78 5.93 -8.07 -16.22
C PRO A 78 4.92 -8.97 -15.47
N ASP A 79 5.30 -9.51 -14.32
CA ASP A 79 4.44 -10.35 -13.48
C ASP A 79 3.84 -9.56 -12.29
N LEU A 80 3.84 -8.21 -12.35
CA LEU A 80 3.21 -7.34 -11.36
C LEU A 80 2.21 -6.41 -12.04
N VAL A 81 0.95 -6.51 -11.63
CA VAL A 81 -0.15 -5.66 -12.13
C VAL A 81 -0.65 -4.77 -11.00
N HIS A 82 -0.70 -3.46 -11.24
CA HIS A 82 -1.31 -2.49 -10.33
C HIS A 82 -2.66 -2.05 -10.83
N VAL A 83 -3.65 -2.06 -9.95
CA VAL A 83 -4.99 -1.51 -10.22
C VAL A 83 -5.31 -0.42 -9.22
N HIS A 84 -5.58 0.76 -9.73
CA HIS A 84 -6.01 1.94 -8.99
C HIS A 84 -7.08 2.70 -9.79
N PRO A 85 -7.85 3.58 -9.17
CA PRO A 85 -8.79 4.43 -9.87
C PRO A 85 -8.10 5.23 -10.99
N THR A 86 -8.77 5.40 -12.11
CA THR A 86 -8.31 6.27 -13.20
C THR A 86 -8.44 7.74 -12.84
N GLU A 87 -7.76 8.64 -13.54
CA GLU A 87 -7.79 10.09 -13.28
C GLU A 87 -9.20 10.69 -13.28
N ASP A 88 -10.09 10.14 -14.14
CA ASP A 88 -11.48 10.59 -14.29
C ASP A 88 -12.44 9.92 -13.31
N SER A 89 -11.99 9.04 -12.43
CA SER A 89 -12.86 8.28 -11.54
C SER A 89 -12.23 8.02 -10.19
N ARG A 90 -13.04 8.16 -9.13
CA ARG A 90 -12.64 7.74 -7.78
C ARG A 90 -12.92 6.26 -7.50
N GLN A 91 -13.37 5.50 -8.52
CA GLN A 91 -13.74 4.10 -8.37
C GLN A 91 -12.92 3.21 -9.31
N ILE A 92 -12.59 2.03 -8.85
CA ILE A 92 -12.07 0.94 -9.66
C ILE A 92 -13.27 0.27 -10.35
N ARG A 93 -13.22 0.21 -11.69
CA ARG A 93 -14.29 -0.30 -12.56
C ARG A 93 -14.08 -1.77 -12.87
N ILE A 94 -15.16 -2.42 -13.32
CA ILE A 94 -15.16 -3.85 -13.65
C ILE A 94 -14.16 -4.22 -14.76
N GLU A 95 -13.94 -3.33 -15.73
CA GLU A 95 -13.01 -3.55 -16.84
C GLU A 95 -11.58 -3.73 -16.33
N GLN A 96 -11.16 -2.89 -15.38
CA GLN A 96 -9.83 -2.96 -14.75
C GLN A 96 -9.63 -4.27 -13.98
N VAL A 97 -10.69 -4.74 -13.29
CA VAL A 97 -10.62 -6.02 -12.55
C VAL A 97 -10.61 -7.22 -13.50
N ARG A 98 -11.32 -7.14 -14.64
CA ARG A 98 -11.28 -8.19 -15.67
C ARG A 98 -9.92 -8.28 -16.34
N GLU A 99 -9.31 -7.13 -16.64
CA GLU A 99 -7.95 -7.06 -17.17
C GLU A 99 -6.94 -7.63 -16.17
N LEU A 100 -7.01 -7.23 -14.90
CA LEU A 100 -6.21 -7.83 -13.85
C LEU A 100 -6.37 -9.36 -13.82
N ALA A 101 -7.61 -9.86 -13.78
CA ALA A 101 -7.89 -11.30 -13.74
C ALA A 101 -7.33 -12.04 -14.94
N HIS A 102 -7.38 -11.43 -16.13
CA HIS A 102 -6.77 -11.97 -17.34
C HIS A 102 -5.25 -12.04 -17.18
N GLU A 103 -4.60 -10.93 -16.84
CA GLU A 103 -3.15 -10.82 -16.74
C GLU A 103 -2.56 -11.77 -15.70
N ILE A 104 -3.16 -11.85 -14.50
CA ILE A 104 -2.67 -12.76 -13.46
C ILE A 104 -2.99 -14.23 -13.74
N GLY A 105 -3.97 -14.51 -14.62
CA GLY A 105 -4.30 -15.86 -15.10
C GLY A 105 -3.32 -16.41 -16.14
N LEU A 106 -2.51 -15.55 -16.78
CA LEU A 106 -1.50 -15.97 -17.74
C LEU A 106 -0.32 -16.63 -17.05
N THR A 107 0.45 -17.41 -17.80
CA THR A 107 1.71 -17.97 -17.30
C THR A 107 2.70 -16.86 -16.92
N SER A 108 3.37 -16.99 -15.79
CA SER A 108 4.43 -16.05 -15.38
C SER A 108 5.58 -16.07 -16.38
N HIS A 109 6.13 -14.90 -16.68
CA HIS A 109 7.28 -14.74 -17.57
C HIS A 109 8.55 -15.42 -17.07
N GLN A 110 8.70 -15.56 -15.76
CA GLN A 110 9.89 -16.15 -15.13
C GLN A 110 9.59 -17.49 -14.42
N GLY A 111 8.40 -18.06 -14.63
CA GLY A 111 7.99 -19.31 -14.00
C GLY A 111 7.74 -19.21 -12.49
N GLY A 112 7.69 -17.98 -11.94
CA GLY A 112 7.43 -17.68 -10.55
C GLY A 112 5.96 -17.35 -10.25
N TYR A 113 5.75 -16.40 -9.36
CA TYR A 113 4.43 -15.86 -9.04
C TYR A 113 4.02 -14.76 -10.01
N LYS A 114 2.70 -14.57 -10.16
CA LYS A 114 2.10 -13.33 -10.63
C LYS A 114 1.44 -12.62 -9.46
N VAL A 115 1.63 -11.31 -9.38
CA VAL A 115 1.13 -10.49 -8.27
C VAL A 115 0.22 -9.40 -8.80
N GLY A 116 -0.99 -9.31 -8.25
CA GLY A 116 -1.91 -8.21 -8.50
C GLY A 116 -2.08 -7.36 -7.24
N ILE A 117 -1.89 -6.05 -7.34
CA ILE A 117 -2.12 -5.09 -6.24
C ILE A 117 -3.32 -4.23 -6.60
N LEU A 118 -4.34 -4.22 -5.74
CA LEU A 118 -5.50 -3.34 -5.84
C LEU A 118 -5.45 -2.32 -4.70
N ALA A 119 -5.23 -1.06 -5.02
CA ALA A 119 -5.10 0.01 -4.02
C ALA A 119 -5.69 1.35 -4.53
N PRO A 120 -6.65 1.95 -3.83
CA PRO A 120 -7.35 1.40 -2.66
C PRO A 120 -8.46 0.41 -3.06
N ALA A 121 -8.54 -0.75 -2.41
CA ALA A 121 -9.52 -1.78 -2.74
C ALA A 121 -10.95 -1.38 -2.34
N ASP A 122 -11.12 -0.53 -1.35
CA ASP A 122 -12.42 0.05 -0.95
C ASP A 122 -12.97 1.07 -1.97
N ALA A 123 -12.22 1.35 -3.05
CA ALA A 123 -12.70 2.07 -4.24
C ALA A 123 -13.36 1.14 -5.30
N LEU A 124 -13.36 -0.17 -5.10
CA LEU A 124 -14.08 -1.10 -5.98
C LEU A 124 -15.57 -0.77 -6.03
N ASN A 125 -16.12 -0.54 -7.21
CA ASN A 125 -17.57 -0.49 -7.35
C ASN A 125 -18.18 -1.90 -7.23
N ARG A 126 -19.50 -1.99 -7.06
CA ARG A 126 -20.20 -3.27 -6.84
C ARG A 126 -19.92 -4.30 -7.94
N HIS A 127 -19.86 -3.88 -9.20
CA HIS A 127 -19.64 -4.77 -10.34
C HIS A 127 -18.19 -5.27 -10.37
N ALA A 128 -17.23 -4.40 -10.10
CA ALA A 128 -15.81 -4.74 -9.97
C ALA A 128 -15.57 -5.72 -8.81
N ALA A 129 -16.19 -5.46 -7.65
CA ALA A 129 -16.11 -6.35 -6.50
C ALA A 129 -16.65 -7.76 -6.82
N ASN A 130 -17.78 -7.86 -7.52
CA ASN A 130 -18.34 -9.15 -7.94
C ASN A 130 -17.45 -9.86 -8.97
N ALA A 131 -16.84 -9.14 -9.90
CA ALA A 131 -15.91 -9.72 -10.87
C ALA A 131 -14.66 -10.31 -10.18
N LEU A 132 -14.17 -9.66 -9.12
CA LEU A 132 -13.01 -10.13 -8.36
C LEU A 132 -13.28 -11.46 -7.62
N LEU A 133 -14.53 -11.73 -7.22
CA LEU A 133 -14.87 -12.95 -6.49
C LEU A 133 -14.48 -14.22 -7.24
N LYS A 134 -14.67 -14.26 -8.57
CA LYS A 134 -14.29 -15.44 -9.37
C LYS A 134 -12.79 -15.76 -9.22
N THR A 135 -11.95 -14.74 -9.29
CA THR A 135 -10.49 -14.90 -9.14
C THR A 135 -10.09 -15.32 -7.72
N LEU A 136 -10.86 -14.87 -6.71
CA LEU A 136 -10.63 -15.24 -5.32
C LEU A 136 -11.11 -16.67 -5.01
N GLU A 137 -12.12 -17.16 -5.71
CA GLU A 137 -12.67 -18.51 -5.55
C GLU A 137 -11.85 -19.57 -6.29
N GLU A 138 -11.39 -19.24 -7.49
CA GLU A 138 -10.64 -20.13 -8.37
C GLU A 138 -9.29 -19.47 -8.76
N PRO A 139 -8.36 -19.27 -7.81
CA PRO A 139 -7.09 -18.61 -8.09
C PRO A 139 -6.23 -19.48 -9.01
N ALA A 140 -5.60 -18.86 -9.99
CA ALA A 140 -4.58 -19.54 -10.79
C ALA A 140 -3.38 -19.94 -9.91
N PRO A 141 -2.69 -21.04 -10.22
CA PRO A 141 -1.50 -21.43 -9.47
C PRO A 141 -0.44 -20.35 -9.43
N ARG A 142 0.22 -20.18 -8.28
CA ARG A 142 1.28 -19.16 -8.06
C ARG A 142 0.80 -17.73 -8.36
N THR A 143 -0.44 -17.42 -7.97
CA THR A 143 -1.00 -16.08 -8.02
C THR A 143 -1.12 -15.52 -6.61
N LEU A 144 -0.78 -14.25 -6.45
CA LEU A 144 -1.00 -13.48 -5.23
C LEU A 144 -1.79 -12.22 -5.54
N LEU A 145 -2.94 -12.05 -4.90
CA LEU A 145 -3.68 -10.79 -4.87
C LEU A 145 -3.41 -10.06 -3.57
N VAL A 146 -3.05 -8.79 -3.64
CA VAL A 146 -2.87 -7.91 -2.47
C VAL A 146 -3.86 -6.76 -2.58
N LEU A 147 -4.83 -6.75 -1.69
CA LEU A 147 -5.83 -5.71 -1.56
C LEU A 147 -5.43 -4.77 -0.43
N VAL A 148 -5.35 -3.47 -0.70
CA VAL A 148 -5.09 -2.44 0.32
C VAL A 148 -6.35 -1.63 0.53
N ALA A 149 -6.87 -1.59 1.76
CA ALA A 149 -8.09 -0.86 2.08
C ALA A 149 -7.95 -0.07 3.38
N THR A 150 -8.35 1.19 3.36
CA THR A 150 -8.45 2.03 4.57
C THR A 150 -9.77 1.83 5.28
N GLN A 151 -10.82 1.49 4.54
CA GLN A 151 -12.15 1.19 5.03
C GLN A 151 -12.61 -0.20 4.59
N PRO A 152 -12.08 -1.30 5.17
CA PRO A 152 -12.45 -2.66 4.77
C PRO A 152 -13.94 -2.96 4.87
N SER A 153 -14.67 -2.25 5.73
CA SER A 153 -16.14 -2.38 5.87
C SER A 153 -16.90 -2.02 4.59
N ARG A 154 -16.31 -1.30 3.66
CA ARG A 154 -16.89 -1.00 2.34
C ARG A 154 -16.76 -2.16 1.35
N LEU A 155 -15.88 -3.13 1.63
CA LEU A 155 -15.76 -4.33 0.82
C LEU A 155 -16.87 -5.33 1.18
N PRO A 156 -17.40 -6.07 0.20
CA PRO A 156 -18.31 -7.19 0.46
C PRO A 156 -17.68 -8.21 1.41
N ALA A 157 -18.48 -8.74 2.36
CA ALA A 157 -18.02 -9.77 3.29
C ALA A 157 -17.48 -11.02 2.56
N THR A 158 -17.98 -11.29 1.36
CA THR A 158 -17.52 -12.37 0.49
C THR A 158 -16.08 -12.22 0.01
N ILE A 159 -15.61 -10.99 -0.22
CA ILE A 159 -14.18 -10.72 -0.51
C ILE A 159 -13.36 -10.88 0.76
N ILE A 160 -13.82 -10.25 1.85
CA ILE A 160 -13.08 -10.24 3.12
C ILE A 160 -12.86 -11.66 3.66
N SER A 161 -13.85 -12.56 3.51
CA SER A 161 -13.77 -13.95 3.99
C SER A 161 -12.76 -14.81 3.21
N ARG A 162 -12.38 -14.42 2.01
CA ARG A 162 -11.45 -15.15 1.14
C ARG A 162 -10.01 -14.61 1.18
N CYS A 163 -9.78 -13.51 1.91
CA CYS A 163 -8.48 -12.91 2.07
C CYS A 163 -7.90 -13.17 3.46
N GLN A 164 -6.60 -13.50 3.52
CA GLN A 164 -5.87 -13.42 4.78
C GLN A 164 -5.66 -11.96 5.16
N ARG A 165 -6.13 -11.57 6.35
CA ARG A 165 -6.06 -10.19 6.80
C ARG A 165 -4.70 -9.88 7.40
N ILE A 166 -4.15 -8.73 7.00
CA ILE A 166 -2.97 -8.11 7.58
C ILE A 166 -3.41 -6.75 8.10
N ARG A 167 -3.26 -6.51 9.40
CA ARG A 167 -3.53 -5.20 9.99
C ARG A 167 -2.20 -4.49 10.24
N ILE A 168 -2.04 -3.31 9.65
CA ILE A 168 -0.92 -2.43 9.98
C ILE A 168 -1.26 -1.77 11.32
N ARG A 169 -0.37 -1.93 12.30
CA ARG A 169 -0.44 -1.15 13.53
C ARG A 169 0.14 0.23 13.24
N PRO A 170 -0.65 1.31 13.31
CA PRO A 170 -0.10 2.65 13.18
C PRO A 170 1.00 2.87 14.20
N PRO A 171 2.11 3.53 13.81
CA PRO A 171 3.14 3.90 14.78
C PRO A 171 2.57 4.89 15.79
N SER A 172 3.13 4.90 17.00
CA SER A 172 2.85 5.96 17.96
C SER A 172 3.38 7.29 17.42
N ARG A 173 2.88 8.39 17.97
CA ARG A 173 3.37 9.74 17.62
C ARG A 173 4.90 9.87 17.81
N ALA A 174 5.43 9.35 18.92
CA ALA A 174 6.85 9.36 19.18
C ALA A 174 7.66 8.57 18.15
N GLU A 175 7.20 7.37 17.78
CA GLU A 175 7.82 6.56 16.71
C GLU A 175 7.77 7.27 15.36
N SER A 176 6.66 7.95 15.04
CA SER A 176 6.50 8.73 13.81
C SER A 176 7.49 9.89 13.72
N ILE A 177 7.60 10.68 14.79
CA ILE A 177 8.51 11.84 14.86
C ILE A 177 9.97 11.38 14.77
N ASP A 178 10.34 10.34 15.52
CA ASP A 178 11.71 9.81 15.51
C ASP A 178 12.07 9.24 14.12
N TRP A 179 11.15 8.55 13.46
CA TRP A 179 11.35 8.06 12.11
C TRP A 179 11.49 9.21 11.09
N LEU A 180 10.64 10.25 11.17
CA LEU A 180 10.71 11.44 10.32
C LEU A 180 12.04 12.19 10.49
N ARG A 181 12.49 12.39 11.72
CA ARG A 181 13.80 13.03 12.01
C ARG A 181 14.96 12.24 11.42
N ARG A 182 14.93 10.92 11.51
CA ARG A 182 15.99 10.06 10.94
C ARG A 182 15.99 10.03 9.42
N THR A 183 14.82 10.10 8.80
CA THR A 183 14.69 9.90 7.35
C THR A 183 14.67 11.19 6.53
N ARG A 184 14.18 12.29 7.15
CA ARG A 184 13.99 13.59 6.47
C ARG A 184 14.75 14.73 7.14
N GLY A 185 15.43 14.47 8.26
CA GLY A 185 16.20 15.48 9.00
C GLY A 185 15.36 16.31 9.96
N SER A 186 15.90 17.48 10.34
CA SER A 186 15.27 18.39 11.29
C SER A 186 14.05 19.10 10.67
N GLY A 187 12.99 19.28 11.49
CA GLY A 187 11.76 19.97 11.13
C GLY A 187 10.76 19.92 12.27
N ASP A 188 9.75 20.78 12.20
CA ASP A 188 8.63 20.75 13.15
C ASP A 188 7.64 19.65 12.77
N TRP A 189 8.09 18.41 12.95
CA TRP A 189 7.31 17.23 12.60
C TRP A 189 6.09 17.04 13.49
N GLU A 190 6.15 17.54 14.72
CA GLU A 190 5.02 17.58 15.65
C GLU A 190 3.84 18.33 15.01
N ARG A 191 4.09 19.53 14.52
CA ARG A 191 3.09 20.38 13.87
C ARG A 191 2.58 19.77 12.57
N VAL A 192 3.48 19.19 11.77
CA VAL A 192 3.09 18.50 10.52
C VAL A 192 2.12 17.37 10.80
N LEU A 193 2.38 16.55 11.83
CA LEU A 193 1.49 15.45 12.21
C LEU A 193 0.17 15.96 12.80
N ASP A 194 0.14 17.10 13.51
CA ASP A 194 -1.10 17.71 13.97
C ASP A 194 -2.02 18.12 12.81
N VAL A 195 -1.43 18.66 11.75
CA VAL A 195 -2.18 19.06 10.53
C VAL A 195 -2.65 17.85 9.73
N LEU A 196 -1.82 16.79 9.62
CA LEU A 196 -2.09 15.64 8.75
C LEU A 196 -2.79 14.47 9.44
N GLY A 197 -2.99 14.51 10.76
CA GLY A 197 -3.70 13.46 11.48
C GLY A 197 -2.90 12.16 11.63
N GLU A 198 -1.65 12.23 12.12
CA GLU A 198 -0.81 11.04 12.43
C GLU A 198 -0.47 10.17 11.20
N ALA A 199 -0.21 10.81 10.06
CA ALA A 199 0.11 10.15 8.79
C ALA A 199 1.61 10.30 8.43
N PRO A 200 2.54 9.52 9.03
CA PRO A 200 3.99 9.77 8.93
C PRO A 200 4.53 9.65 7.50
N LEU A 201 4.05 8.71 6.70
CA LEU A 201 4.50 8.55 5.31
C LEU A 201 3.99 9.66 4.39
N LEU A 202 2.84 10.26 4.72
CA LEU A 202 2.38 11.46 4.04
C LEU A 202 3.21 12.67 4.48
N ALA A 203 3.45 12.82 5.78
CA ALA A 203 4.30 13.87 6.35
C ALA A 203 5.70 13.88 5.70
N ALA A 204 6.29 12.71 5.50
CA ALA A 204 7.61 12.57 4.89
C ALA A 204 7.72 13.12 3.45
N ARG A 205 6.61 13.35 2.76
CA ARG A 205 6.56 13.90 1.39
C ARG A 205 6.45 15.42 1.37
N LEU A 206 6.28 16.06 2.52
CA LEU A 206 6.03 17.49 2.61
C LEU A 206 7.23 18.22 3.21
N ASP A 207 7.35 19.50 2.87
CA ASP A 207 8.27 20.42 3.52
C ASP A 207 7.64 20.93 4.82
N PRO A 208 8.24 20.65 6.00
CA PRO A 208 7.69 21.09 7.29
C PRO A 208 7.49 22.61 7.38
N ALA A 209 8.39 23.39 6.76
CA ALA A 209 8.30 24.84 6.79
C ALA A 209 7.12 25.36 5.94
N ALA A 210 6.83 24.68 4.82
CA ALA A 210 5.67 25.00 4.00
C ALA A 210 4.35 24.69 4.73
N VAL A 211 4.28 23.53 5.40
CA VAL A 211 3.09 23.17 6.19
C VAL A 211 2.86 24.14 7.33
N ALA A 212 3.92 24.56 8.05
CA ALA A 212 3.83 25.54 9.12
C ALA A 212 3.27 26.90 8.64
N ARG A 213 3.73 27.39 7.49
CA ARG A 213 3.23 28.63 6.89
C ARG A 213 1.73 28.56 6.56
N ILE A 214 1.31 27.46 5.93
CA ILE A 214 -0.11 27.27 5.55
C ILE A 214 -0.99 27.18 6.81
N ASP A 215 -0.55 26.49 7.84
CA ASP A 215 -1.28 26.38 9.11
C ASP A 215 -1.41 27.76 9.79
N ASP A 216 -0.33 28.56 9.83
CA ASP A 216 -0.37 29.93 10.40
C ASP A 216 -1.33 30.85 9.65
N ASP A 217 -1.29 30.82 8.31
CA ASP A 217 -2.19 31.62 7.47
C ASP A 217 -3.65 31.19 7.65
N THR A 218 -3.89 29.87 7.75
CA THR A 218 -5.23 29.32 7.98
C THR A 218 -5.78 29.77 9.34
N ARG A 219 -4.99 29.65 10.41
CA ARG A 219 -5.37 30.07 11.77
C ARG A 219 -5.66 31.56 11.85
N ARG A 220 -4.84 32.39 11.20
CA ARG A 220 -5.06 33.85 11.13
C ARG A 220 -6.37 34.17 10.45
N THR A 221 -6.63 33.58 9.27
CA THR A 221 -7.86 33.84 8.52
C THR A 221 -9.10 33.40 9.30
N LEU A 222 -9.06 32.23 9.95
CA LEU A 222 -10.18 31.77 10.80
C LEU A 222 -10.39 32.66 12.01
N GLY A 223 -9.33 33.17 12.65
CA GLY A 223 -9.42 34.13 13.75
C GLY A 223 -10.08 35.47 13.33
N GLU A 224 -9.73 35.99 12.14
CA GLU A 224 -10.33 37.18 11.59
C GLU A 224 -11.83 37.01 11.29
N LEU A 225 -12.24 35.84 10.78
CA LEU A 225 -13.63 35.51 10.52
C LEU A 225 -14.43 35.36 11.81
N SER A 226 -13.86 34.73 12.83
CA SER A 226 -14.52 34.58 14.14
C SER A 226 -14.73 35.89 14.87
N ASN A 227 -13.85 36.89 14.65
CA ASN A 227 -13.99 38.24 15.26
C ASN A 227 -14.98 39.15 14.54
N ARG A 228 -15.48 38.73 13.36
CA ARG A 228 -16.48 39.48 12.57
C ARG A 228 -17.91 38.95 12.71
N ALA A 229 -18.09 37.84 13.39
CA ALA A 229 -19.39 37.19 13.66
C ALA A 229 -19.87 37.53 15.06
#